data_defc9d0ba369e4974571eb101b72de59
#
_entry.id   defc9d0ba369e4974571eb101b72de59
#
_cell.length_a   1.000
_cell.length_b   1.000
_cell.length_c   1.000
_cell.angle_alpha   90.00
_cell.angle_beta   90.00
_cell.angle_gamma   90.00
#
_symmetry.space_group_name_H-M   'P 1'
#
loop_
_entity.id
_entity.type
_entity.pdbx_description
1 polymer ?
#
loop_
_entity_poly.entity_id
_entity_poly.type
_entity_poly.pdbx_seq_one_letter_code
_entity_poly.pdbx_strand_id
1 'polypeptide(L)'
;MSKILKVKARQVFDSRGNPTIEAEVYVKNKSAKAICPSGASTGTYEAYEKRDTNNKRYLGKSVFSAINLINSKISRALRNKNIHDQERIDEILINLDGTKQKTKLGANAILAVSMAAKKLSAKVKRIPLYKSFYATKNFQLPYPLMNIINGGAHANNGLRIQELMIRPDKAKSFSEAMR
;
A
#
# COMPACT_ATOMS: atom_id res chain seq x y z
N MET A 1 -22.92 -13.64 -0.47
CA MET A 1 -21.94 -12.73 -1.13
C MET A 1 -21.33 -11.82 -0.06
N SER A 2 -20.00 -11.71 -0.06
CA SER A 2 -19.30 -10.89 0.96
C SER A 2 -19.27 -9.43 0.54
N LYS A 3 -20.28 -8.65 0.98
CA LYS A 3 -20.39 -7.21 0.68
C LYS A 3 -19.58 -6.38 1.68
N ILE A 4 -18.91 -5.35 1.19
CA ILE A 4 -18.23 -4.34 2.02
C ILE A 4 -19.29 -3.57 2.82
N LEU A 5 -19.13 -3.51 4.13
CA LEU A 5 -20.02 -2.78 5.03
C LEU A 5 -19.55 -1.35 5.25
N LYS A 6 -18.24 -1.20 5.48
CA LYS A 6 -17.59 0.09 5.72
C LYS A 6 -16.09 -0.01 5.47
N VAL A 7 -15.47 1.15 5.29
CA VAL A 7 -14.03 1.33 5.31
C VAL A 7 -13.71 2.35 6.40
N LYS A 8 -12.69 2.07 7.21
CA LYS A 8 -12.15 3.01 8.21
C LYS A 8 -10.66 3.19 7.98
N ALA A 9 -10.17 4.38 8.27
CA ALA A 9 -8.75 4.67 8.25
C ALA A 9 -8.34 5.44 9.49
N ARG A 10 -7.07 5.30 9.84
CA ARG A 10 -6.41 6.05 10.91
C ARG A 10 -4.98 6.39 10.53
N GLN A 11 -4.44 7.42 11.17
CA GLN A 11 -3.02 7.74 11.10
C GLN A 11 -2.25 6.75 11.96
N VAL A 12 -1.19 6.23 11.42
CA VAL A 12 -0.16 5.44 12.10
C VAL A 12 1.21 6.01 11.73
N PHE A 13 2.28 5.43 12.26
CA PHE A 13 3.64 5.87 11.93
C PHE A 13 4.37 4.77 11.17
N ASP A 14 5.18 5.19 10.20
CA ASP A 14 6.09 4.31 9.47
C ASP A 14 7.37 4.04 10.29
N SER A 15 8.30 3.24 9.74
CA SER A 15 9.57 2.90 10.39
C SER A 15 10.51 4.09 10.63
N ARG A 16 10.24 5.23 10.00
CA ARG A 16 10.99 6.49 10.18
C ARG A 16 10.29 7.48 11.12
N GLY A 17 9.16 7.07 11.73
CA GLY A 17 8.35 7.94 12.58
C GLY A 17 7.51 8.96 11.82
N ASN A 18 7.37 8.87 10.50
CA ASN A 18 6.50 9.75 9.74
C ASN A 18 5.05 9.23 9.75
N PRO A 19 4.05 10.13 9.82
CA PRO A 19 2.66 9.76 9.67
C PRO A 19 2.38 9.06 8.36
N THR A 20 1.57 7.99 8.41
CA THR A 20 1.06 7.30 7.24
C THR A 20 -0.35 6.77 7.49
N ILE A 21 -0.98 6.19 6.47
CA ILE A 21 -2.35 5.73 6.49
C ILE A 21 -2.41 4.23 6.73
N GLU A 22 -3.15 3.81 7.75
CA GLU A 22 -3.69 2.45 7.84
C GLU A 22 -5.18 2.48 7.47
N ALA A 23 -5.57 1.72 6.45
CA ALA A 23 -6.97 1.51 6.10
C ALA A 23 -7.43 0.11 6.54
N GLU A 24 -8.68 0.00 6.98
CA GLU A 24 -9.32 -1.25 7.35
C GLU A 24 -10.67 -1.38 6.64
N VAL A 25 -10.86 -2.47 5.92
CA VAL A 25 -12.10 -2.80 5.19
C VAL A 25 -12.85 -3.89 5.95
N TYR A 26 -14.16 -3.74 6.04
CA TYR A 26 -15.03 -4.61 6.82
C TYR A 26 -16.09 -5.29 5.95
N VAL A 27 -16.25 -6.58 6.15
CA VAL A 27 -17.45 -7.36 5.75
C VAL A 27 -18.10 -7.95 7.00
N LYS A 28 -19.22 -8.67 6.88
CA LYS A 28 -19.84 -9.34 8.01
C LYS A 28 -18.82 -10.27 8.69
N ASN A 29 -18.53 -10.05 9.97
CA ASN A 29 -17.68 -10.86 10.84
C ASN A 29 -16.17 -10.94 10.47
N LYS A 30 -15.70 -10.18 9.49
CA LYS A 30 -14.27 -10.16 9.13
C LYS A 30 -13.83 -8.76 8.73
N SER A 31 -12.55 -8.45 8.99
CA SER A 31 -11.86 -7.27 8.49
C SER A 31 -10.42 -7.59 8.12
N ALA A 32 -9.81 -6.73 7.34
CA ALA A 32 -8.38 -6.72 7.08
C ALA A 32 -7.86 -5.30 6.95
N LYS A 33 -6.58 -5.13 7.30
CA LYS A 33 -5.87 -3.86 7.32
C LYS A 33 -4.72 -3.84 6.32
N ALA A 34 -4.45 -2.65 5.81
CA ALA A 34 -3.22 -2.37 5.09
C ALA A 34 -2.69 -0.99 5.44
N ILE A 35 -1.39 -0.85 5.47
CA ILE A 35 -0.66 0.40 5.64
C ILE A 35 -0.05 0.76 4.29
N CYS A 36 -0.09 2.04 3.93
CA CYS A 36 0.56 2.55 2.72
C CYS A 36 1.72 3.48 3.14
N PRO A 37 2.93 2.94 3.38
CA PRO A 37 4.08 3.76 3.72
C PRO A 37 4.57 4.57 2.52
N SER A 38 5.22 5.70 2.80
CA SER A 38 5.92 6.50 1.79
C SER A 38 7.28 5.95 1.44
N GLY A 39 7.71 6.17 0.19
CA GLY A 39 9.10 6.01 -0.22
C GLY A 39 10.05 7.06 0.40
N ALA A 40 11.35 6.84 0.26
CA ALA A 40 12.37 7.82 0.67
C ALA A 40 12.60 8.88 -0.40
N SER A 41 12.39 8.55 -1.66
CA SER A 41 12.52 9.41 -2.83
C SER A 41 11.22 9.39 -3.63
N THR A 42 10.99 10.42 -4.45
CA THR A 42 9.84 10.52 -5.33
C THR A 42 10.29 10.65 -6.77
N GLY A 43 9.71 9.87 -7.67
CA GLY A 43 9.91 9.97 -9.10
C GLY A 43 8.97 11.00 -9.74
N THR A 44 9.38 11.56 -10.88
CA THR A 44 8.62 12.58 -11.63
C THR A 44 7.21 12.11 -12.02
N TYR A 45 7.05 10.81 -12.23
CA TYR A 45 5.78 10.21 -12.70
C TYR A 45 4.97 9.54 -11.59
N GLU A 46 5.41 9.64 -10.34
CA GLU A 46 4.66 9.07 -9.22
C GLU A 46 3.33 9.79 -9.01
N ALA A 47 2.33 9.04 -8.61
CA ALA A 47 1.04 9.59 -8.23
C ALA A 47 1.15 10.38 -6.91
N TYR A 48 0.32 11.40 -6.77
CA TYR A 48 0.38 12.34 -5.65
C TYR A 48 0.05 11.68 -4.31
N GLU A 49 0.97 11.79 -3.36
CA GLU A 49 0.74 11.43 -1.97
C GLU A 49 0.10 12.61 -1.22
N LYS A 50 -1.12 12.42 -0.73
CA LYS A 50 -1.86 13.49 -0.05
C LYS A 50 -1.41 13.65 1.39
N ARG A 51 -0.86 14.84 1.70
CA ARG A 51 -0.42 15.26 3.03
C ARG A 51 -0.96 16.63 3.40
N ASP A 52 -1.04 16.91 4.70
CA ASP A 52 -1.58 18.17 5.24
C ASP A 52 -0.46 19.22 5.37
N THR A 53 0.13 19.63 4.25
CA THR A 53 1.31 20.51 4.20
C THR A 53 1.09 21.87 4.86
N ASN A 54 -0.15 22.35 4.90
CA ASN A 54 -0.51 23.63 5.54
C ASN A 54 -0.66 23.52 7.08
N ASN A 55 -0.47 22.32 7.65
CA ASN A 55 -0.58 22.10 9.08
C ASN A 55 0.81 21.88 9.69
N LYS A 56 1.14 22.61 10.78
CA LYS A 56 2.42 22.45 11.49
C LYS A 56 2.60 21.08 12.17
N ARG A 57 1.51 20.31 12.36
CA ARG A 57 1.60 18.96 12.95
C ARG A 57 2.49 18.07 12.12
N TYR A 58 3.41 17.39 12.77
CA TYR A 58 4.38 16.47 12.14
C TYR A 58 5.13 17.14 10.98
N LEU A 59 5.48 18.43 11.12
CA LEU A 59 6.19 19.19 10.09
C LEU A 59 5.49 19.19 8.72
N GLY A 60 4.14 19.26 8.70
CA GLY A 60 3.36 19.20 7.48
C GLY A 60 3.18 17.80 6.87
N LYS A 61 3.64 16.75 7.57
CA LYS A 61 3.55 15.36 7.07
C LYS A 61 2.30 14.60 7.50
N SER A 62 1.37 15.26 8.19
CA SER A 62 0.09 14.67 8.62
C SER A 62 -0.72 14.16 7.43
N VAL A 63 -1.62 13.19 7.65
CA VAL A 63 -2.45 12.56 6.59
C VAL A 63 -3.95 12.59 6.92
N PHE A 64 -4.38 13.49 7.81
CA PHE A 64 -5.77 13.54 8.26
C PHE A 64 -6.76 13.88 7.15
N SER A 65 -6.39 14.74 6.19
CA SER A 65 -7.25 15.05 5.03
C SER A 65 -7.54 13.79 4.21
N ALA A 66 -6.53 12.96 3.94
CA ALA A 66 -6.68 11.70 3.25
C ALA A 66 -7.53 10.70 4.06
N ILE A 67 -7.30 10.60 5.38
CA ILE A 67 -8.10 9.76 6.29
C ILE A 67 -9.58 10.16 6.26
N ASN A 68 -9.87 11.45 6.32
CA ASN A 68 -11.24 11.96 6.26
C ASN A 68 -11.94 11.59 4.94
N LEU A 69 -11.21 11.62 3.82
CA LEU A 69 -11.72 11.18 2.51
C LEU A 69 -12.00 9.68 2.49
N ILE A 70 -11.15 8.86 3.11
CA ILE A 70 -11.41 7.41 3.23
C ILE A 70 -12.65 7.15 4.08
N ASN A 71 -12.72 7.76 5.26
CA ASN A 71 -13.81 7.54 6.22
C ASN A 71 -15.18 8.05 5.72
N SER A 72 -15.19 8.98 4.77
CA SER A 72 -16.41 9.58 4.20
C SER A 72 -16.68 9.10 2.76
N LYS A 73 -15.97 9.68 1.79
CA LYS A 73 -16.24 9.48 0.35
C LYS A 73 -15.98 8.04 -0.10
N ILE A 74 -14.78 7.51 0.20
CA ILE A 74 -14.40 6.15 -0.22
C ILE A 74 -15.27 5.12 0.48
N SER A 75 -15.48 5.24 1.80
CA SER A 75 -16.32 4.29 2.54
C SER A 75 -17.75 4.23 2.00
N ARG A 76 -18.31 5.38 1.60
CA ARG A 76 -19.65 5.46 0.98
C ARG A 76 -19.67 4.80 -0.41
N ALA A 77 -18.67 5.09 -1.26
CA ALA A 77 -18.60 4.57 -2.62
C ALA A 77 -18.44 3.04 -2.67
N LEU A 78 -17.71 2.46 -1.70
CA LEU A 78 -17.45 1.03 -1.64
C LEU A 78 -18.52 0.25 -0.87
N ARG A 79 -19.43 0.91 -0.17
CA ARG A 79 -20.49 0.23 0.58
C ARG A 79 -21.34 -0.64 -0.34
N ASN A 80 -21.64 -1.86 0.13
CA ASN A 80 -22.38 -2.90 -0.60
C ASN A 80 -21.68 -3.47 -1.85
N LYS A 81 -20.46 -3.06 -2.18
CA LYS A 81 -19.68 -3.67 -3.26
C LYS A 81 -19.15 -5.05 -2.85
N ASN A 82 -18.98 -5.92 -3.83
CA ASN A 82 -18.45 -7.27 -3.60
C ASN A 82 -16.94 -7.21 -3.30
N ILE A 83 -16.51 -7.73 -2.12
CA ILE A 83 -15.10 -7.73 -1.72
C ILE A 83 -14.20 -8.56 -2.63
N HIS A 84 -14.76 -9.50 -3.40
CA HIS A 84 -14.00 -10.38 -4.29
C HIS A 84 -13.73 -9.77 -5.67
N ASP A 85 -14.37 -8.66 -6.00
CA ASP A 85 -14.23 -7.96 -7.27
C ASP A 85 -13.21 -6.81 -7.12
N GLN A 86 -11.93 -7.17 -7.15
CA GLN A 86 -10.84 -6.20 -6.94
C GLN A 86 -10.80 -5.16 -8.06
N GLU A 87 -10.98 -5.57 -9.30
CA GLU A 87 -10.95 -4.67 -10.47
C GLU A 87 -12.02 -3.58 -10.31
N ARG A 88 -13.23 -3.98 -9.96
CA ARG A 88 -14.33 -3.03 -9.73
C ARG A 88 -14.08 -2.10 -8.56
N ILE A 89 -13.46 -2.59 -7.47
CA ILE A 89 -13.07 -1.76 -6.33
C ILE A 89 -12.07 -0.70 -6.78
N ASP A 90 -11.05 -1.10 -7.51
CA ASP A 90 -9.98 -0.21 -7.98
C ASP A 90 -10.50 0.81 -9.00
N GLU A 91 -11.38 0.40 -9.93
CA GLU A 91 -12.09 1.31 -10.84
C GLU A 91 -12.88 2.38 -10.10
N ILE A 92 -13.65 1.99 -9.08
CA ILE A 92 -14.43 2.93 -8.27
C ILE A 92 -13.51 3.95 -7.59
N LEU A 93 -12.37 3.52 -7.04
CA LEU A 93 -11.41 4.40 -6.38
C LEU A 93 -10.76 5.36 -7.38
N ILE A 94 -10.34 4.87 -8.54
CA ILE A 94 -9.73 5.65 -9.62
C ILE A 94 -10.73 6.69 -10.15
N ASN A 95 -11.96 6.28 -10.43
CA ASN A 95 -13.00 7.16 -10.96
C ASN A 95 -13.47 8.20 -9.93
N LEU A 96 -13.49 7.84 -8.63
CA LEU A 96 -13.84 8.75 -7.55
C LEU A 96 -12.79 9.88 -7.40
N ASP A 97 -11.53 9.58 -7.66
CA ASP A 97 -10.46 10.60 -7.78
C ASP A 97 -10.61 11.40 -9.08
N GLY A 98 -10.72 10.73 -10.21
CA GLY A 98 -10.93 11.30 -11.54
C GLY A 98 -9.74 12.12 -12.08
N THR A 99 -8.58 12.11 -11.40
CA THR A 99 -7.37 12.83 -11.87
C THR A 99 -6.28 11.83 -12.27
N LYS A 100 -5.44 12.23 -13.23
CA LYS A 100 -4.31 11.40 -13.69
C LYS A 100 -3.36 11.09 -12.53
N GLN A 101 -3.01 12.08 -11.72
CA GLN A 101 -2.03 12.01 -10.63
C GLN A 101 -2.65 11.70 -9.27
N LYS A 102 -3.93 11.34 -9.19
CA LYS A 102 -4.63 11.02 -7.92
C LYS A 102 -4.61 12.17 -6.90
N THR A 103 -4.74 13.42 -7.37
CA THR A 103 -4.58 14.62 -6.52
C THR A 103 -5.76 14.89 -5.61
N LYS A 104 -6.97 14.40 -5.92
CA LYS A 104 -8.17 14.64 -5.10
C LYS A 104 -8.21 13.76 -3.85
N LEU A 105 -8.04 12.47 -3.99
CA LEU A 105 -8.06 11.51 -2.88
C LEU A 105 -6.67 11.27 -2.30
N GLY A 106 -5.66 11.24 -3.14
CA GLY A 106 -4.31 10.83 -2.82
C GLY A 106 -4.04 9.36 -3.14
N ALA A 107 -2.90 9.09 -3.76
CA ALA A 107 -2.47 7.71 -4.07
C ALA A 107 -2.36 6.85 -2.80
N ASN A 108 -1.88 7.44 -1.70
CA ASN A 108 -1.78 6.77 -0.40
C ASN A 108 -3.15 6.33 0.14
N ALA A 109 -4.21 7.15 -0.02
CA ALA A 109 -5.56 6.76 0.38
C ALA A 109 -6.12 5.63 -0.49
N ILE A 110 -5.97 5.74 -1.81
CA ILE A 110 -6.45 4.75 -2.78
C ILE A 110 -5.76 3.40 -2.54
N LEU A 111 -4.43 3.41 -2.46
CA LEU A 111 -3.63 2.19 -2.34
C LEU A 111 -3.85 1.49 -1.00
N ALA A 112 -3.94 2.21 0.12
CA ALA A 112 -4.21 1.62 1.43
C ALA A 112 -5.53 0.86 1.42
N VAL A 113 -6.59 1.42 0.82
CA VAL A 113 -7.92 0.79 0.74
C VAL A 113 -7.92 -0.40 -0.23
N SER A 114 -7.31 -0.26 -1.41
CA SER A 114 -7.18 -1.34 -2.40
C SER A 114 -6.47 -2.56 -1.82
N MET A 115 -5.32 -2.35 -1.17
CA MET A 115 -4.57 -3.43 -0.52
C MET A 115 -5.37 -4.08 0.63
N ALA A 116 -6.07 -3.29 1.45
CA ALA A 116 -6.89 -3.82 2.54
C ALA A 116 -8.04 -4.67 1.99
N ALA A 117 -8.68 -4.25 0.88
CA ALA A 117 -9.73 -5.00 0.22
C ALA A 117 -9.21 -6.34 -0.31
N LYS A 118 -8.06 -6.35 -0.99
CA LYS A 118 -7.44 -7.59 -1.49
C LYS A 118 -7.10 -8.57 -0.38
N LYS A 119 -6.49 -8.07 0.71
CA LYS A 119 -6.21 -8.89 1.91
C LYS A 119 -7.48 -9.46 2.52
N LEU A 120 -8.56 -8.67 2.61
CA LEU A 120 -9.83 -9.15 3.13
C LEU A 120 -10.47 -10.21 2.23
N SER A 121 -10.42 -10.01 0.91
CA SER A 121 -10.89 -11.00 -0.07
C SER A 121 -10.20 -12.35 0.12
N ALA A 122 -8.88 -12.37 0.24
CA ALA A 122 -8.10 -13.57 0.51
C ALA A 122 -8.47 -14.22 1.86
N LYS A 123 -8.59 -13.41 2.93
CA LYS A 123 -9.01 -13.85 4.27
C LYS A 123 -10.41 -14.46 4.28
N VAL A 124 -11.34 -13.91 3.50
CA VAL A 124 -12.71 -14.44 3.37
C VAL A 124 -12.68 -15.79 2.65
N LYS A 125 -11.89 -15.93 1.58
CA LYS A 125 -11.67 -17.17 0.84
C LYS A 125 -10.85 -18.21 1.59
N ARG A 126 -10.24 -17.85 2.73
CA ARG A 126 -9.33 -18.69 3.51
C ARG A 126 -8.12 -19.19 2.71
N ILE A 127 -7.59 -18.33 1.84
CA ILE A 127 -6.38 -18.61 1.07
C ILE A 127 -5.27 -17.60 1.40
N PRO A 128 -4.00 -17.96 1.31
CA PRO A 128 -2.89 -17.02 1.42
C PRO A 128 -3.01 -15.90 0.39
N LEU A 129 -2.57 -14.69 0.74
CA LEU A 129 -2.70 -13.52 -0.11
C LEU A 129 -2.06 -13.74 -1.48
N TYR A 130 -0.84 -14.31 -1.54
CA TYR A 130 -0.12 -14.55 -2.78
C TYR A 130 -0.90 -15.45 -3.75
N LYS A 131 -1.65 -16.45 -3.25
CA LYS A 131 -2.51 -17.32 -4.06
C LYS A 131 -3.75 -16.61 -4.61
N SER A 132 -4.10 -15.43 -4.05
CA SER A 132 -5.27 -14.66 -4.51
C SER A 132 -5.01 -13.80 -5.75
N PHE A 133 -3.75 -13.69 -6.20
CA PHE A 133 -3.39 -12.87 -7.37
C PHE A 133 -3.46 -13.67 -8.67
N TYR A 134 -3.10 -14.93 -8.64
CA TYR A 134 -3.04 -15.79 -9.84
C TYR A 134 -3.65 -17.17 -9.58
N ALA A 135 -4.22 -17.74 -10.62
CA ALA A 135 -4.79 -19.09 -10.60
C ALA A 135 -3.75 -20.22 -10.75
N THR A 136 -2.45 -19.89 -10.74
CA THR A 136 -1.38 -20.90 -10.85
C THR A 136 -1.25 -21.74 -9.60
N LYS A 137 -0.81 -22.98 -9.75
CA LYS A 137 -0.45 -23.87 -8.64
C LYS A 137 1.04 -23.83 -8.29
N ASN A 138 1.87 -23.37 -9.24
CA ASN A 138 3.32 -23.34 -9.09
C ASN A 138 3.78 -21.92 -8.71
N PHE A 139 4.18 -21.74 -7.47
CA PHE A 139 4.77 -20.50 -6.97
C PHE A 139 6.24 -20.73 -6.68
N GLN A 140 7.08 -19.82 -7.13
CA GLN A 140 8.51 -19.81 -6.82
C GLN A 140 8.84 -18.55 -6.03
N LEU A 141 9.71 -18.67 -5.03
CA LEU A 141 10.28 -17.52 -4.36
C LEU A 141 11.24 -16.81 -5.33
N PRO A 142 11.23 -15.47 -5.39
CA PRO A 142 12.19 -14.73 -6.19
C PRO A 142 13.60 -14.87 -5.59
N TYR A 143 14.62 -14.70 -6.42
CA TYR A 143 15.97 -14.48 -5.90
C TYR A 143 16.00 -13.18 -5.09
N PRO A 144 16.53 -13.20 -3.85
CA PRO A 144 16.62 -11.99 -3.05
C PRO A 144 17.64 -11.02 -3.66
N LEU A 145 17.25 -9.75 -3.74
CA LEU A 145 18.16 -8.63 -3.99
C LEU A 145 18.53 -8.04 -2.62
N MET A 146 19.78 -8.18 -2.23
CA MET A 146 20.27 -7.76 -0.92
C MET A 146 21.12 -6.51 -1.07
N ASN A 147 20.67 -5.43 -0.44
CA ASN A 147 21.36 -4.16 -0.45
C ASN A 147 22.57 -4.20 0.48
N ILE A 148 23.77 -3.95 -0.06
CA ILE A 148 25.04 -3.98 0.67
C ILE A 148 25.55 -2.58 0.98
N ILE A 149 25.41 -1.65 0.03
CA ILE A 149 25.86 -0.27 0.17
C ILE A 149 24.73 0.68 -0.19
N ASN A 150 24.46 1.64 0.68
CA ASN A 150 23.54 2.73 0.46
C ASN A 150 24.27 4.06 0.32
N GLY A 151 23.78 4.93 -0.57
CA GLY A 151 24.22 6.30 -0.72
C GLY A 151 23.05 7.17 -1.26
N GLY A 152 23.36 8.31 -1.86
CA GLY A 152 22.36 9.23 -2.39
C GLY A 152 21.35 9.64 -1.35
N ALA A 153 20.04 9.53 -1.67
CA ALA A 153 18.94 9.85 -0.76
C ALA A 153 18.74 8.83 0.37
N HIS A 154 19.38 7.64 0.28
CA HIS A 154 19.21 6.55 1.25
C HIS A 154 20.20 6.58 2.41
N ALA A 155 21.34 7.27 2.26
CA ALA A 155 22.33 7.42 3.33
C ALA A 155 23.11 8.71 3.19
N ASN A 156 23.31 9.42 4.30
CA ASN A 156 24.08 10.66 4.35
C ASN A 156 25.58 10.35 4.53
N ASN A 157 26.25 9.86 3.48
CA ASN A 157 27.66 9.45 3.50
C ASN A 157 28.48 9.95 2.31
N GLY A 158 27.94 10.88 1.50
CA GLY A 158 28.62 11.46 0.36
C GLY A 158 28.71 10.57 -0.89
N LEU A 159 28.27 9.32 -0.85
CA LEU A 159 28.22 8.46 -2.03
C LEU A 159 27.06 8.90 -2.96
N ARG A 160 27.37 9.02 -4.26
CA ARG A 160 26.38 9.42 -5.27
C ARG A 160 25.54 8.25 -5.79
N ILE A 161 25.99 7.02 -5.58
CA ILE A 161 25.25 5.80 -5.96
C ILE A 161 24.26 5.50 -4.85
N GLN A 162 22.98 5.36 -5.22
CA GLN A 162 21.89 5.18 -4.26
C GLN A 162 21.95 3.80 -3.58
N GLU A 163 22.21 2.74 -4.35
CA GLU A 163 22.25 1.36 -3.85
C GLU A 163 23.19 0.48 -4.69
N LEU A 164 23.95 -0.38 -4.01
CA LEU A 164 24.63 -1.50 -4.62
C LEU A 164 24.11 -2.79 -3.98
N MET A 165 23.60 -3.68 -4.82
CA MET A 165 22.94 -4.92 -4.41
C MET A 165 23.70 -6.14 -4.89
N ILE A 166 23.60 -7.24 -4.13
CA ILE A 166 24.00 -8.58 -4.58
C ILE A 166 22.78 -9.44 -4.82
N ARG A 167 22.91 -10.39 -5.77
CA ARG A 167 21.90 -11.38 -6.10
C ARG A 167 22.53 -12.76 -6.22
N PRO A 168 22.17 -13.70 -5.32
CA PRO A 168 22.79 -15.03 -5.27
C PRO A 168 22.14 -16.00 -6.28
N ASP A 169 22.36 -15.80 -7.57
CA ASP A 169 21.71 -16.55 -8.68
C ASP A 169 22.03 -18.05 -8.68
N LYS A 170 23.16 -18.45 -8.09
CA LYS A 170 23.60 -19.87 -8.08
C LYS A 170 23.06 -20.66 -6.89
N ALA A 171 22.36 -20.01 -5.96
CA ALA A 171 21.78 -20.68 -4.78
C ALA A 171 20.66 -21.63 -5.19
N LYS A 172 20.70 -22.86 -4.68
CA LYS A 172 19.70 -23.92 -4.97
C LYS A 172 18.42 -23.78 -4.15
N SER A 173 18.42 -22.95 -3.11
CA SER A 173 17.28 -22.67 -2.26
C SER A 173 17.32 -21.24 -1.74
N PHE A 174 16.17 -20.74 -1.27
CA PHE A 174 16.11 -19.43 -0.62
C PHE A 174 16.98 -19.37 0.64
N SER A 175 16.99 -20.43 1.44
CA SER A 175 17.82 -20.52 2.65
C SER A 175 19.32 -20.47 2.34
N GLU A 176 19.76 -21.10 1.24
CA GLU A 176 21.14 -21.01 0.77
C GLU A 176 21.48 -19.60 0.27
N ALA A 177 20.53 -18.96 -0.44
CA ALA A 177 20.68 -17.58 -0.91
C ALA A 177 20.86 -16.56 0.22
N MET A 178 20.28 -16.83 1.39
CA MET A 178 20.33 -15.94 2.56
C MET A 178 21.54 -16.22 3.47
N ARG A 179 22.29 -17.29 3.26
CA ARG A 179 23.50 -17.65 4.03
C ARG A 179 24.77 -17.01 3.47
#